data_a571c5ebb4d519bb52ff193109d1cc47
#
_entry.id   a571c5ebb4d519bb52ff193109d1cc47
#
_cell.length_a   1.000
_cell.length_b   1.000
_cell.length_c   1.000
_cell.angle_alpha   90.00
_cell.angle_beta   90.00
_cell.angle_gamma   90.00
#
_symmetry.space_group_name_H-M   'P 1'
#
loop_
_entity.id
_entity.type
_entity.pdbx_description
1 polymer ?
#
loop_
_entity_poly.entity_id
_entity_poly.type
_entity_poly.pdbx_seq_one_letter_code
_entity_poly.pdbx_strand_id
1 'polypeptide(L)'
;MTHLRPLLYVLPLLAVLHGAPVLAAATGNATTIELAADAVRPAENDLARATVFAEASGATPGALAKQVNGMIAAALKTARTYPAIKAQSGATHTYPVYAKDRQIEGWRMRSALTLESRDPAALSELLGKLQATMGVASLVMLPAEETREKVESEAIVAAIAAFKARAGVIAEALGKPYRIKQLAINSAGRPPIMPVMRSASLSASAEATPMPIEAGETPINVSISGQIELLD
;
A
#
# COMPACT_ATOMS: atom_id res chain seq x y z
N MET A 1 -4.08 65.72 86.07
CA MET A 1 -3.33 64.70 85.30
C MET A 1 -4.36 64.06 84.36
N THR A 2 -4.48 64.61 83.18
CA THR A 2 -5.52 64.31 82.21
C THR A 2 -4.88 63.80 80.96
N HIS A 3 -5.09 62.53 80.64
CA HIS A 3 -4.60 61.94 79.45
C HIS A 3 -5.59 62.10 78.28
N LEU A 4 -5.24 62.91 77.30
CA LEU A 4 -5.98 63.07 76.05
C LEU A 4 -5.61 61.92 75.10
N ARG A 5 -6.60 61.15 74.61
CA ARG A 5 -6.40 60.16 73.51
C ARG A 5 -6.86 60.80 72.22
N PRO A 6 -6.04 60.74 71.16
CA PRO A 6 -6.49 61.18 69.82
C PRO A 6 -7.31 60.06 69.15
N LEU A 7 -8.46 60.43 68.59
CA LEU A 7 -9.35 59.63 67.79
C LEU A 7 -8.84 59.54 66.38
N LEU A 8 -8.47 58.36 65.92
CA LEU A 8 -8.00 58.09 64.50
C LEU A 8 -9.23 57.83 63.64
N TYR A 9 -9.55 58.71 62.73
CA TYR A 9 -10.59 58.49 61.70
C TYR A 9 -10.00 57.61 60.57
N VAL A 10 -10.50 56.41 60.43
CA VAL A 10 -10.23 55.53 59.28
C VAL A 10 -11.27 55.82 58.23
N LEU A 11 -10.83 56.37 57.12
CA LEU A 11 -11.63 56.62 55.91
C LEU A 11 -11.67 55.31 55.09
N PRO A 12 -12.82 54.72 54.72
CA PRO A 12 -12.86 53.56 53.82
C PRO A 12 -12.67 54.03 52.37
N LEU A 13 -11.60 53.54 51.76
CA LEU A 13 -11.31 53.72 50.32
C LEU A 13 -12.22 52.80 49.53
N LEU A 14 -13.26 53.34 48.91
CA LEU A 14 -14.18 52.59 48.04
C LEU A 14 -13.49 52.38 46.67
N ALA A 15 -12.90 51.18 46.45
CA ALA A 15 -12.35 50.75 45.18
C ALA A 15 -13.50 50.39 44.20
N VAL A 16 -13.79 51.31 43.26
CA VAL A 16 -14.72 51.04 42.15
C VAL A 16 -14.02 50.16 41.14
N LEU A 17 -14.31 48.86 41.13
CA LEU A 17 -13.90 47.92 40.10
C LEU A 17 -14.68 48.24 38.81
N HIS A 18 -14.04 48.90 37.88
CA HIS A 18 -14.56 49.03 36.52
C HIS A 18 -14.38 47.68 35.81
N GLY A 19 -15.43 46.87 35.80
CA GLY A 19 -15.48 45.67 34.93
C GLY A 19 -15.53 46.11 33.47
N ALA A 20 -14.42 45.94 32.76
CA ALA A 20 -14.42 46.05 31.30
C ALA A 20 -15.35 44.99 30.71
N PRO A 21 -16.27 45.36 29.78
CA PRO A 21 -17.07 44.33 29.10
C PRO A 21 -16.12 43.48 28.28
N VAL A 22 -15.95 42.22 28.66
CA VAL A 22 -15.37 41.18 27.80
C VAL A 22 -16.36 40.99 26.66
N LEU A 23 -16.07 41.59 25.52
CA LEU A 23 -16.74 41.23 24.27
C LEU A 23 -16.37 39.76 24.04
N ALA A 24 -17.24 38.84 24.45
CA ALA A 24 -17.22 37.49 23.95
C ALA A 24 -17.47 37.59 22.45
N ALA A 25 -16.41 37.46 21.66
CA ALA A 25 -16.55 37.23 20.24
C ALA A 25 -17.48 36.01 20.11
N ALA A 26 -18.69 36.25 19.62
CA ALA A 26 -19.59 35.16 19.23
C ALA A 26 -18.85 34.38 18.14
N THR A 27 -18.23 33.27 18.51
CA THR A 27 -17.78 32.25 17.55
C THR A 27 -19.07 31.73 16.93
N GLY A 28 -19.49 32.37 15.84
CA GLY A 28 -20.59 31.88 15.02
C GLY A 28 -20.27 30.42 14.73
N ASN A 29 -21.13 29.51 15.16
CA ASN A 29 -21.01 28.09 14.84
C ASN A 29 -21.26 27.95 13.33
N ALA A 30 -20.21 28.20 12.55
CA ALA A 30 -20.28 27.99 11.11
C ALA A 30 -20.62 26.52 10.84
N THR A 31 -21.65 26.30 10.05
CA THR A 31 -22.10 24.94 9.72
C THR A 31 -20.97 24.20 9.00
N THR A 32 -20.49 23.12 9.62
CA THR A 32 -19.47 22.26 9.04
C THR A 32 -20.13 21.01 8.48
N ILE A 33 -19.78 20.64 7.25
CA ILE A 33 -20.30 19.44 6.57
C ILE A 33 -19.13 18.53 6.26
N GLU A 34 -19.27 17.25 6.61
CA GLU A 34 -18.32 16.20 6.28
C GLU A 34 -18.78 15.48 5.01
N LEU A 35 -17.86 15.28 4.07
CA LEU A 35 -18.13 14.60 2.82
C LEU A 35 -16.92 13.82 2.33
N ALA A 36 -17.17 12.88 1.44
CA ALA A 36 -16.12 12.11 0.77
C ALA A 36 -16.37 12.04 -0.73
N ALA A 37 -15.32 11.80 -1.49
CA ALA A 37 -15.37 11.55 -2.93
C ALA A 37 -14.25 10.60 -3.32
N ASP A 38 -14.51 9.83 -4.38
CA ASP A 38 -13.57 8.84 -4.88
C ASP A 38 -13.29 9.09 -6.36
N ALA A 39 -12.11 8.67 -6.80
CA ALA A 39 -11.80 8.56 -8.21
C ALA A 39 -11.03 7.27 -8.47
N VAL A 40 -11.30 6.68 -9.63
CA VAL A 40 -10.63 5.47 -10.11
C VAL A 40 -9.97 5.80 -11.45
N ARG A 41 -8.73 5.36 -11.63
CA ARG A 41 -8.01 5.45 -12.90
C ARG A 41 -7.40 4.10 -13.23
N PRO A 42 -7.53 3.60 -14.48
CA PRO A 42 -6.87 2.39 -14.93
C PRO A 42 -5.37 2.66 -15.11
N ALA A 43 -4.54 1.77 -14.59
CA ALA A 43 -3.10 1.73 -14.83
C ALA A 43 -2.77 0.53 -15.69
N GLU A 44 -2.03 0.74 -16.78
CA GLU A 44 -1.57 -0.35 -17.65
C GLU A 44 -0.64 -1.30 -16.88
N ASN A 45 -0.84 -2.60 -17.05
CA ASN A 45 0.06 -3.62 -16.49
C ASN A 45 1.26 -3.79 -17.42
N ASP A 46 2.26 -2.95 -17.27
CA ASP A 46 3.46 -2.85 -18.09
C ASP A 46 4.68 -3.59 -17.50
N LEU A 47 4.50 -4.33 -16.41
CA LEU A 47 5.53 -5.12 -15.75
C LEU A 47 5.06 -6.56 -15.56
N ALA A 48 5.78 -7.51 -16.14
CA ALA A 48 5.63 -8.93 -15.85
C ALA A 48 6.49 -9.28 -14.63
N ARG A 49 5.88 -9.93 -13.62
CA ARG A 49 6.56 -10.43 -12.44
C ARG A 49 6.30 -11.92 -12.28
N ALA A 50 7.37 -12.71 -12.17
CA ALA A 50 7.31 -14.13 -11.85
C ALA A 50 8.00 -14.41 -10.53
N THR A 51 7.47 -15.38 -9.80
CA THR A 51 8.15 -15.98 -8.64
C THR A 51 8.43 -17.43 -8.96
N VAL A 52 9.70 -17.79 -8.99
CA VAL A 52 10.16 -19.16 -9.13
C VAL A 52 10.80 -19.63 -7.82
N PHE A 53 10.89 -20.94 -7.62
CA PHE A 53 11.48 -21.47 -6.40
C PHE A 53 12.26 -22.75 -6.66
N ALA A 54 13.34 -22.91 -5.91
CA ALA A 54 14.04 -24.18 -5.73
C ALA A 54 13.56 -24.83 -4.44
N GLU A 55 13.26 -26.11 -4.47
CA GLU A 55 12.85 -26.90 -3.31
C GLU A 55 13.57 -28.25 -3.29
N ALA A 56 14.04 -28.65 -2.11
CA ALA A 56 14.60 -29.96 -1.88
C ALA A 56 14.23 -30.48 -0.49
N SER A 57 14.24 -31.80 -0.35
CA SER A 57 14.06 -32.53 0.92
C SER A 57 15.24 -33.42 1.19
N GLY A 58 15.61 -33.63 2.46
CA GLY A 58 16.75 -34.44 2.85
C GLY A 58 16.94 -34.56 4.35
N ALA A 59 17.91 -35.34 4.77
CA ALA A 59 18.11 -35.65 6.16
C ALA A 59 18.68 -34.52 7.02
N THR A 60 19.45 -33.59 6.42
CA THR A 60 20.10 -32.53 7.18
C THR A 60 19.92 -31.14 6.53
N PRO A 61 19.67 -30.09 7.32
CA PRO A 61 19.52 -28.71 6.79
C PRO A 61 20.75 -28.23 6.03
N GLY A 62 21.96 -28.57 6.47
CA GLY A 62 23.19 -28.10 5.83
C GLY A 62 23.41 -28.68 4.42
N ALA A 63 23.08 -29.93 4.17
CA ALA A 63 23.13 -30.53 2.84
C ALA A 63 22.09 -29.89 1.91
N LEU A 64 20.87 -29.67 2.44
CA LEU A 64 19.79 -28.98 1.71
C LEU A 64 20.16 -27.54 1.34
N ALA A 65 20.77 -26.80 2.26
CA ALA A 65 21.23 -25.44 1.98
C ALA A 65 22.21 -25.41 0.81
N LYS A 66 23.18 -26.32 0.79
CA LYS A 66 24.14 -26.43 -0.32
C LYS A 66 23.44 -26.72 -1.65
N GLN A 67 22.49 -27.65 -1.65
CA GLN A 67 21.75 -28.05 -2.86
C GLN A 67 20.86 -26.91 -3.36
N VAL A 68 19.99 -26.34 -2.51
CA VAL A 68 19.03 -25.28 -2.89
C VAL A 68 19.76 -24.01 -3.30
N ASN A 69 20.82 -23.61 -2.57
CA ASN A 69 21.64 -22.46 -2.94
C ASN A 69 22.35 -22.65 -4.28
N GLY A 70 22.78 -23.88 -4.59
CA GLY A 70 23.34 -24.22 -5.89
C GLY A 70 22.33 -24.03 -7.03
N MET A 71 21.08 -24.47 -6.83
CA MET A 71 19.99 -24.28 -7.81
C MET A 71 19.68 -22.79 -8.00
N ILE A 72 19.57 -22.01 -6.94
CA ILE A 72 19.34 -20.55 -7.01
C ILE A 72 20.52 -19.85 -7.72
N ALA A 73 21.77 -20.22 -7.42
CA ALA A 73 22.94 -19.64 -8.08
C ALA A 73 22.96 -19.93 -9.58
N ALA A 74 22.59 -21.14 -9.98
CA ALA A 74 22.47 -21.55 -11.38
C ALA A 74 21.37 -20.73 -12.10
N ALA A 75 20.19 -20.58 -11.45
CA ALA A 75 19.08 -19.78 -11.98
C ALA A 75 19.47 -18.30 -12.14
N LEU A 76 20.15 -17.71 -11.15
CA LEU A 76 20.65 -16.34 -11.23
C LEU A 76 21.68 -16.18 -12.36
N LYS A 77 22.55 -17.16 -12.56
CA LYS A 77 23.50 -17.16 -13.69
C LYS A 77 22.75 -17.16 -15.03
N THR A 78 21.72 -17.99 -15.17
CA THR A 78 20.88 -18.01 -16.38
C THR A 78 20.13 -16.69 -16.56
N ALA A 79 19.53 -16.13 -15.50
CA ALA A 79 18.81 -14.87 -15.57
C ALA A 79 19.70 -13.69 -16.02
N ARG A 80 20.98 -13.68 -15.63
CA ARG A 80 21.95 -12.64 -16.07
C ARG A 80 22.19 -12.60 -17.57
N THR A 81 21.86 -13.66 -18.31
CA THR A 81 21.94 -13.64 -19.79
C THR A 81 20.79 -12.88 -20.44
N TYR A 82 19.82 -12.41 -19.65
CA TYR A 82 18.67 -11.62 -20.08
C TYR A 82 18.75 -10.21 -19.47
N PRO A 83 19.34 -9.23 -20.14
CA PRO A 83 19.57 -7.90 -19.58
C PRO A 83 18.26 -7.13 -19.28
N ALA A 84 17.15 -7.50 -19.94
CA ALA A 84 15.83 -6.93 -19.69
C ALA A 84 15.16 -7.49 -18.42
N ILE A 85 15.76 -8.49 -17.77
CA ILE A 85 15.16 -9.14 -16.59
C ILE A 85 15.93 -8.78 -15.34
N LYS A 86 15.21 -8.20 -14.37
CA LYS A 86 15.70 -7.99 -13.01
C LYS A 86 15.42 -9.22 -12.16
N ALA A 87 16.46 -9.82 -11.61
CA ALA A 87 16.35 -10.99 -10.74
C ALA A 87 16.72 -10.62 -9.30
N GLN A 88 15.89 -11.00 -8.32
CA GLN A 88 16.10 -10.74 -6.90
C GLN A 88 15.84 -12.02 -6.10
N SER A 89 16.75 -12.34 -5.17
CA SER A 89 16.52 -13.42 -4.21
C SER A 89 15.36 -13.08 -3.30
N GLY A 90 14.44 -14.02 -3.15
CA GLY A 90 13.30 -13.93 -2.26
C GLY A 90 13.55 -14.62 -0.91
N ALA A 91 12.46 -15.00 -0.25
CA ALA A 91 12.52 -15.66 1.04
C ALA A 91 13.05 -17.10 0.92
N THR A 92 13.83 -17.52 1.92
CA THR A 92 14.27 -18.90 2.11
C THR A 92 13.68 -19.45 3.40
N HIS A 93 13.06 -20.61 3.31
CA HIS A 93 12.44 -21.29 4.44
C HIS A 93 12.97 -22.71 4.57
N THR A 94 13.22 -23.14 5.81
CA THR A 94 13.57 -24.51 6.15
C THR A 94 12.65 -24.99 7.25
N TYR A 95 12.00 -26.12 7.05
CA TYR A 95 11.08 -26.71 8.01
C TYR A 95 11.32 -28.20 8.17
N PRO A 96 11.12 -28.74 9.39
CA PRO A 96 11.20 -30.14 9.63
C PRO A 96 10.04 -30.91 8.96
N VAL A 97 10.29 -32.10 8.50
CA VAL A 97 9.29 -33.06 8.08
C VAL A 97 9.15 -34.10 9.20
N TYR A 98 7.93 -34.30 9.68
CA TYR A 98 7.67 -35.19 10.81
C TYR A 98 7.10 -36.51 10.32
N ALA A 99 7.58 -37.59 10.92
CA ALA A 99 6.98 -38.91 10.81
C ALA A 99 5.67 -39.03 11.61
N LYS A 100 4.94 -40.14 11.47
CA LYS A 100 3.64 -40.32 12.16
C LYS A 100 3.74 -40.29 13.68
N ASP A 101 4.90 -40.64 14.26
CA ASP A 101 5.22 -40.60 15.69
C ASP A 101 5.69 -39.22 16.20
N ARG A 102 5.60 -38.19 15.36
CA ARG A 102 6.03 -36.78 15.63
C ARG A 102 7.56 -36.63 15.78
N GLN A 103 8.35 -37.62 15.41
CA GLN A 103 9.80 -37.45 15.30
C GLN A 103 10.15 -36.77 13.97
N ILE A 104 11.26 -36.01 13.94
CA ILE A 104 11.74 -35.38 12.71
C ILE A 104 12.33 -36.49 11.83
N GLU A 105 11.69 -36.77 10.71
CA GLU A 105 12.12 -37.72 9.70
C GLU A 105 13.11 -37.09 8.72
N GLY A 106 12.98 -35.80 8.52
CA GLY A 106 13.82 -35.06 7.57
C GLY A 106 13.54 -33.57 7.59
N TRP A 107 14.06 -32.90 6.58
CA TRP A 107 13.93 -31.48 6.41
C TRP A 107 13.54 -31.14 4.97
N ARG A 108 12.83 -30.04 4.79
CA ARG A 108 12.51 -29.48 3.49
C ARG A 108 12.98 -28.03 3.46
N MET A 109 13.65 -27.65 2.40
CA MET A 109 14.10 -26.28 2.19
C MET A 109 13.54 -25.77 0.87
N ARG A 110 13.01 -24.55 0.90
CA ARG A 110 12.52 -23.83 -0.27
C ARG A 110 13.10 -22.43 -0.28
N SER A 111 13.64 -22.02 -1.43
CA SER A 111 14.15 -20.67 -1.66
C SER A 111 13.52 -20.10 -2.92
N ALA A 112 13.06 -18.86 -2.84
CA ALA A 112 12.38 -18.18 -3.94
C ALA A 112 13.33 -17.21 -4.68
N LEU A 113 13.00 -16.96 -5.95
CA LEU A 113 13.62 -15.96 -6.80
C LEU A 113 12.50 -15.18 -7.48
N THR A 114 12.51 -13.85 -7.37
CA THR A 114 11.59 -12.96 -8.07
C THR A 114 12.27 -12.44 -9.34
N LEU A 115 11.56 -12.54 -10.46
CA LEU A 115 11.97 -12.10 -11.76
C LEU A 115 11.00 -11.04 -12.25
N GLU A 116 11.50 -9.90 -12.73
CA GLU A 116 10.70 -8.78 -13.23
C GLU A 116 11.22 -8.34 -14.60
N SER A 117 10.31 -8.07 -15.53
CA SER A 117 10.64 -7.55 -16.85
C SER A 117 9.48 -6.76 -17.44
N ARG A 118 9.81 -5.69 -18.17
CA ARG A 118 8.86 -5.02 -19.08
C ARG A 118 8.75 -5.71 -20.45
N ASP A 119 9.54 -6.76 -20.65
CA ASP A 119 9.45 -7.65 -21.80
C ASP A 119 8.91 -9.02 -21.36
N PRO A 120 7.59 -9.26 -21.51
CA PRO A 120 6.96 -10.51 -21.11
C PRO A 120 7.48 -11.72 -21.93
N ALA A 121 7.88 -11.50 -23.18
CA ALA A 121 8.38 -12.58 -24.03
C ALA A 121 9.74 -13.09 -23.53
N ALA A 122 10.66 -12.17 -23.22
CA ALA A 122 11.95 -12.53 -22.62
C ALA A 122 11.79 -13.24 -21.28
N LEU A 123 10.81 -12.78 -20.45
CA LEU A 123 10.52 -13.43 -19.17
C LEU A 123 9.96 -14.85 -19.37
N SER A 124 9.03 -15.05 -20.31
CA SER A 124 8.48 -16.37 -20.65
C SER A 124 9.56 -17.34 -21.15
N GLU A 125 10.48 -16.88 -22.00
CA GLU A 125 11.59 -17.68 -22.45
C GLU A 125 12.51 -18.14 -21.29
N LEU A 126 12.86 -17.20 -20.40
CA LEU A 126 13.65 -17.52 -19.22
C LEU A 126 12.92 -18.53 -18.32
N LEU A 127 11.62 -18.32 -18.07
CA LEU A 127 10.82 -19.27 -17.27
C LEU A 127 10.82 -20.67 -17.85
N GLY A 128 10.68 -20.81 -19.17
CA GLY A 128 10.80 -22.09 -19.87
C GLY A 128 12.11 -22.81 -19.57
N LYS A 129 13.24 -22.06 -19.58
CA LYS A 129 14.57 -22.63 -19.25
C LYS A 129 14.68 -23.03 -17.76
N LEU A 130 14.11 -22.23 -16.85
CA LEU A 130 14.19 -22.45 -15.42
C LEU A 130 13.29 -23.61 -14.95
N GLN A 131 12.19 -23.90 -15.63
CA GLN A 131 11.26 -24.97 -15.28
C GLN A 131 11.90 -26.38 -15.25
N ALA A 132 13.05 -26.56 -15.91
CA ALA A 132 13.80 -27.81 -15.83
C ALA A 132 14.31 -28.13 -14.41
N THR A 133 14.51 -27.12 -13.56
CA THR A 133 15.12 -27.25 -12.23
C THR A 133 14.39 -26.50 -11.12
N MET A 134 13.46 -25.64 -11.46
CA MET A 134 12.71 -24.79 -10.52
C MET A 134 11.21 -24.89 -10.76
N GLY A 135 10.43 -24.75 -9.69
CA GLY A 135 9.00 -24.58 -9.80
C GLY A 135 8.63 -23.11 -10.05
N VAL A 136 7.56 -22.86 -10.81
CA VAL A 136 6.95 -21.54 -10.95
C VAL A 136 5.82 -21.43 -9.92
N ALA A 137 5.93 -20.47 -9.01
CA ALA A 137 4.92 -20.23 -7.99
C ALA A 137 3.84 -19.25 -8.50
N SER A 138 4.23 -18.23 -9.28
CA SER A 138 3.31 -17.26 -9.84
C SER A 138 3.91 -16.57 -11.06
N LEU A 139 3.03 -16.11 -11.95
CA LEU A 139 3.33 -15.19 -13.04
C LEU A 139 2.16 -14.22 -13.13
N VAL A 140 2.42 -12.93 -12.99
CA VAL A 140 1.40 -11.88 -12.98
C VAL A 140 1.88 -10.68 -13.79
N MET A 141 0.92 -10.00 -14.42
CA MET A 141 1.12 -8.67 -14.97
C MET A 141 0.62 -7.63 -13.97
N LEU A 142 1.36 -6.56 -13.80
CA LEU A 142 1.04 -5.46 -12.89
C LEU A 142 1.63 -4.15 -13.40
N PRO A 143 1.12 -2.99 -12.95
CA PRO A 143 1.75 -1.72 -13.28
C PRO A 143 3.16 -1.66 -12.67
N ALA A 144 4.12 -1.18 -13.44
CA ALA A 144 5.41 -0.78 -12.89
C ALA A 144 5.21 0.35 -11.86
N GLU A 145 6.16 0.52 -10.95
CA GLU A 145 6.04 1.52 -9.87
C GLU A 145 5.83 2.92 -10.43
N GLU A 146 6.58 3.30 -11.47
CA GLU A 146 6.46 4.62 -12.12
C GLU A 146 5.09 4.81 -12.79
N THR A 147 4.56 3.76 -13.43
CA THR A 147 3.22 3.78 -14.04
C THR A 147 2.15 3.93 -12.96
N ARG A 148 2.28 3.19 -11.87
CA ARG A 148 1.37 3.27 -10.72
C ARG A 148 1.38 4.66 -10.09
N GLU A 149 2.55 5.23 -9.78
CA GLU A 149 2.70 6.55 -9.17
C GLU A 149 2.13 7.67 -10.06
N LYS A 150 2.36 7.58 -11.36
CA LYS A 150 1.78 8.52 -12.32
C LYS A 150 0.26 8.49 -12.28
N VAL A 151 -0.33 7.30 -12.42
CA VAL A 151 -1.79 7.12 -12.44
C VAL A 151 -2.42 7.45 -11.08
N GLU A 152 -1.73 7.16 -9.97
CA GLU A 152 -2.17 7.57 -8.63
C GLU A 152 -2.23 9.09 -8.49
N SER A 153 -1.24 9.80 -9.01
CA SER A 153 -1.26 11.28 -9.04
C SER A 153 -2.43 11.83 -9.85
N GLU A 154 -2.73 11.22 -10.99
CA GLU A 154 -3.90 11.57 -11.82
C GLU A 154 -5.22 11.28 -11.09
N ALA A 155 -5.30 10.16 -10.36
CA ALA A 155 -6.46 9.80 -9.55
C ALA A 155 -6.67 10.77 -8.38
N ILE A 156 -5.59 11.22 -7.72
CA ILE A 156 -5.65 12.25 -6.66
C ILE A 156 -6.28 13.55 -7.20
N VAL A 157 -5.80 14.04 -8.34
CA VAL A 157 -6.35 15.26 -8.97
C VAL A 157 -7.84 15.09 -9.29
N ALA A 158 -8.22 13.95 -9.85
CA ALA A 158 -9.61 13.64 -10.16
C ALA A 158 -10.49 13.55 -8.91
N ALA A 159 -10.00 12.93 -7.83
CA ALA A 159 -10.72 12.82 -6.56
C ALA A 159 -10.92 14.20 -5.89
N ILE A 160 -9.91 15.09 -5.95
CA ILE A 160 -10.04 16.49 -5.50
C ILE A 160 -11.10 17.23 -6.31
N ALA A 161 -11.13 17.07 -7.63
CA ALA A 161 -12.14 17.67 -8.47
C ALA A 161 -13.55 17.16 -8.13
N ALA A 162 -13.71 15.85 -7.92
CA ALA A 162 -14.96 15.24 -7.49
C ALA A 162 -15.43 15.74 -6.11
N PHE A 163 -14.50 15.89 -5.16
CA PHE A 163 -14.79 16.47 -3.85
C PHE A 163 -15.31 17.89 -3.96
N LYS A 164 -14.61 18.75 -4.72
CA LYS A 164 -15.01 20.16 -4.95
C LYS A 164 -16.38 20.25 -5.64
N ALA A 165 -16.63 19.40 -6.64
CA ALA A 165 -17.92 19.37 -7.34
C ALA A 165 -19.06 19.01 -6.36
N ARG A 166 -18.88 17.97 -5.53
CA ARG A 166 -19.85 17.55 -4.52
C ARG A 166 -20.08 18.65 -3.47
N ALA A 167 -19.00 19.31 -3.01
CA ALA A 167 -19.08 20.43 -2.09
C ALA A 167 -19.86 21.61 -2.70
N GLY A 168 -19.64 21.91 -3.98
CA GLY A 168 -20.37 22.95 -4.71
C GLY A 168 -21.87 22.68 -4.80
N VAL A 169 -22.27 21.45 -5.12
CA VAL A 169 -23.70 21.05 -5.17
C VAL A 169 -24.37 21.25 -3.81
N ILE A 170 -23.68 20.88 -2.72
CA ILE A 170 -24.22 21.04 -1.36
C ILE A 170 -24.34 22.53 -0.99
N ALA A 171 -23.32 23.32 -1.29
CA ALA A 171 -23.28 24.75 -1.02
C ALA A 171 -24.39 25.50 -1.78
N GLU A 172 -24.57 25.17 -3.06
CA GLU A 172 -25.64 25.71 -3.90
C GLU A 172 -27.04 25.36 -3.37
N ALA A 173 -27.27 24.09 -3.00
CA ALA A 173 -28.54 23.64 -2.43
C ALA A 173 -28.88 24.33 -1.10
N LEU A 174 -27.87 24.77 -0.34
CA LEU A 174 -28.05 25.46 0.92
C LEU A 174 -28.03 27.01 0.76
N GLY A 175 -27.79 27.49 -0.45
CA GLY A 175 -27.72 28.94 -0.75
C GLY A 175 -26.58 29.66 -0.05
N LYS A 176 -25.50 28.99 0.29
CA LYS A 176 -24.36 29.54 1.04
C LYS A 176 -23.03 29.25 0.33
N PRO A 177 -22.09 30.19 0.29
CA PRO A 177 -20.74 29.91 -0.16
C PRO A 177 -20.02 28.98 0.86
N TYR A 178 -18.94 28.33 0.41
CA TYR A 178 -18.19 27.41 1.28
C TYR A 178 -16.69 27.62 1.17
N ARG A 179 -15.98 27.16 2.20
CA ARG A 179 -14.53 26.94 2.15
C ARG A 179 -14.19 25.52 2.58
N ILE A 180 -13.12 24.97 2.03
CA ILE A 180 -12.58 23.70 2.48
C ILE A 180 -11.83 23.94 3.79
N LYS A 181 -12.21 23.23 4.86
CA LYS A 181 -11.60 23.32 6.18
C LYS A 181 -10.50 22.27 6.35
N GLN A 182 -10.73 21.07 5.87
CA GLN A 182 -9.81 19.95 5.99
C GLN A 182 -9.99 18.98 4.82
N LEU A 183 -8.88 18.39 4.38
CA LEU A 183 -8.86 17.28 3.42
C LEU A 183 -7.93 16.19 3.96
N ALA A 184 -8.38 14.94 3.85
CA ALA A 184 -7.58 13.76 4.04
C ALA A 184 -7.61 12.94 2.74
N ILE A 185 -6.43 12.63 2.22
CA ILE A 185 -6.27 11.86 0.99
C ILE A 185 -5.86 10.45 1.38
N ASN A 186 -6.65 9.47 1.01
CA ASN A 186 -6.39 8.06 1.24
C ASN A 186 -6.22 7.39 -0.12
N SER A 187 -5.00 7.09 -0.48
CA SER A 187 -4.73 6.16 -1.56
C SER A 187 -4.74 4.75 -0.98
N ALA A 188 -5.53 3.86 -1.57
CA ALA A 188 -5.44 2.45 -1.22
C ALA A 188 -4.02 1.98 -1.52
N GLY A 189 -3.22 1.79 -0.48
CA GLY A 189 -1.90 1.17 -0.60
C GLY A 189 -2.03 -0.12 -1.40
N ARG A 190 -0.89 -0.61 -1.95
CA ARG A 190 -0.83 -1.84 -2.77
C ARG A 190 -1.92 -2.83 -2.36
N PRO A 191 -2.93 -3.11 -3.22
CA PRO A 191 -3.84 -4.20 -2.93
C PRO A 191 -2.99 -5.46 -2.77
N PRO A 192 -3.25 -6.30 -1.76
CA PRO A 192 -2.59 -7.59 -1.66
C PRO A 192 -2.82 -8.31 -2.99
N ILE A 193 -1.73 -8.73 -3.64
CA ILE A 193 -1.81 -9.54 -4.86
C ILE A 193 -2.46 -10.84 -4.43
N MET A 194 -3.78 -10.94 -4.61
CA MET A 194 -4.47 -12.21 -4.42
C MET A 194 -4.12 -13.09 -5.63
N PRO A 195 -3.35 -14.18 -5.43
CA PRO A 195 -3.11 -15.12 -6.51
C PRO A 195 -4.47 -15.72 -6.88
N VAL A 196 -4.95 -15.42 -8.07
CA VAL A 196 -6.08 -16.13 -8.66
C VAL A 196 -5.57 -17.53 -9.00
N MET A 197 -5.76 -18.48 -8.08
CA MET A 197 -5.53 -19.89 -8.36
C MET A 197 -6.56 -20.35 -9.38
N ARG A 198 -6.23 -20.23 -10.66
CA ARG A 198 -6.84 -21.12 -11.68
C ARG A 198 -6.17 -22.45 -11.51
N SER A 199 -6.90 -23.41 -11.02
CA SER A 199 -6.52 -24.83 -11.02
C SER A 199 -6.42 -25.29 -12.48
N ALA A 200 -5.23 -25.17 -13.07
CA ALA A 200 -4.88 -25.85 -14.30
C ALA A 200 -4.49 -27.29 -13.92
N SER A 201 -5.32 -28.24 -14.32
CA SER A 201 -4.96 -29.66 -14.31
C SER A 201 -3.75 -29.84 -15.22
N LEU A 202 -2.59 -30.13 -14.63
CA LEU A 202 -1.36 -30.43 -15.33
C LEU A 202 -1.46 -31.83 -15.92
N SER A 203 -1.75 -31.92 -17.21
CA SER A 203 -1.36 -33.05 -18.03
C SER A 203 0.09 -32.81 -18.46
N ALA A 204 0.99 -33.65 -17.99
CA ALA A 204 2.41 -33.59 -18.31
C ALA A 204 2.66 -33.97 -19.78
N SER A 205 3.02 -32.99 -20.61
CA SER A 205 3.76 -33.19 -21.84
C SER A 205 4.89 -32.18 -21.86
N ALA A 206 6.12 -32.72 -21.90
CA ALA A 206 7.35 -31.98 -21.75
C ALA A 206 7.77 -31.32 -23.09
N GLU A 207 7.08 -30.26 -23.47
CA GLU A 207 7.64 -29.23 -24.36
C GLU A 207 7.43 -27.90 -23.67
N ALA A 208 8.50 -27.13 -23.50
CA ALA A 208 8.45 -25.81 -22.89
C ALA A 208 7.64 -24.85 -23.79
N THR A 209 6.33 -24.90 -23.65
CA THR A 209 5.42 -23.98 -24.34
C THR A 209 5.41 -22.67 -23.58
N PRO A 210 5.70 -21.53 -24.23
CA PRO A 210 5.59 -20.22 -23.59
C PRO A 210 4.20 -20.03 -22.99
N MET A 211 4.14 -19.61 -21.74
CA MET A 211 2.85 -19.29 -21.11
C MET A 211 2.28 -18.02 -21.75
N PRO A 212 1.04 -18.04 -22.28
CA PRO A 212 0.42 -16.84 -22.80
C PRO A 212 0.21 -15.83 -21.65
N ILE A 213 0.70 -14.61 -21.86
CA ILE A 213 0.57 -13.50 -20.92
C ILE A 213 -0.20 -12.40 -21.63
N GLU A 214 -1.38 -12.05 -21.10
CA GLU A 214 -2.12 -10.89 -21.55
C GLU A 214 -1.94 -9.76 -20.54
N ALA A 215 -1.52 -8.60 -21.06
CA ALA A 215 -1.50 -7.38 -20.28
C ALA A 215 -2.95 -6.93 -20.04
N GLY A 216 -3.30 -6.62 -18.84
CA GLY A 216 -4.58 -6.01 -18.47
C GLY A 216 -4.32 -4.64 -17.84
N GLU A 217 -5.35 -4.11 -17.19
CA GLU A 217 -5.25 -2.88 -16.42
C GLU A 217 -5.54 -3.16 -14.95
N THR A 218 -4.88 -2.40 -14.07
CA THR A 218 -5.15 -2.43 -12.63
C THR A 218 -5.84 -1.12 -12.23
N PRO A 219 -7.04 -1.16 -11.63
CA PRO A 219 -7.70 0.05 -11.16
C PRO A 219 -6.96 0.62 -9.94
N ILE A 220 -6.57 1.90 -10.04
CA ILE A 220 -6.02 2.68 -8.94
C ILE A 220 -7.13 3.53 -8.37
N ASN A 221 -7.48 3.28 -7.12
CA ASN A 221 -8.54 3.98 -6.41
C ASN A 221 -7.96 4.96 -5.39
N VAL A 222 -8.44 6.20 -5.41
CA VAL A 222 -8.12 7.24 -4.43
C VAL A 222 -9.41 7.75 -3.83
N SER A 223 -9.49 7.76 -2.50
CA SER A 223 -10.58 8.32 -1.73
C SER A 223 -10.14 9.58 -1.02
N ILE A 224 -10.95 10.61 -1.07
CA ILE A 224 -10.76 11.86 -0.33
C ILE A 224 -11.93 12.03 0.62
N SER A 225 -11.62 12.24 1.88
CA SER A 225 -12.57 12.68 2.90
C SER A 225 -12.18 14.07 3.41
N GLY A 226 -13.14 14.83 3.86
CA GLY A 226 -12.84 16.15 4.37
C GLY A 226 -14.06 16.90 4.88
N GLN A 227 -13.81 18.11 5.36
CA GLN A 227 -14.81 19.01 5.90
C GLN A 227 -14.83 20.30 5.12
N ILE A 228 -16.02 20.76 4.79
CA ILE A 228 -16.28 22.11 4.32
C ILE A 228 -17.01 22.89 5.39
N GLU A 229 -16.81 24.18 5.40
CA GLU A 229 -17.48 25.13 6.27
C GLU A 229 -18.30 26.09 5.40
N LEU A 230 -19.60 26.16 5.68
CA LEU A 230 -20.47 27.13 5.01
C LEU A 230 -20.23 28.52 5.60
N LEU A 231 -20.14 29.50 4.72
CA LEU A 231 -19.94 30.91 5.08
C LEU A 231 -21.31 31.62 5.13
N ASP A 232 -21.45 32.52 6.07
CA ASP A 232 -22.67 33.36 6.19
C ASP A 232 -22.69 34.47 5.15
#